data_cf3352be5f7428650a4119048751aa7d
#
_entry.id   cf3352be5f7428650a4119048751aa7d
#
_cell.length_a   1.000
_cell.length_b   1.000
_cell.length_c   1.000
_cell.angle_alpha   90.00
_cell.angle_beta   90.00
_cell.angle_gamma   90.00
#
_symmetry.space_group_name_H-M   'P 1'
#
loop_
_entity.id
_entity.type
_entity.pdbx_description
1 polymer ?
#
loop_
_entity_poly.entity_id
_entity_poly.type
_entity_poly.pdbx_seq_one_letter_code
_entity_poly.pdbx_strand_id
1 'polypeptide(L)'
;VYQSLLYCFNDVDATYEFYKVTLGNTDHPLYKGNNQIQLRNDIEKEFGIPCLNYSDSKIGDEMIKKYYCEEKGISIKELPKKGFFRKSIDLNKCIAHYVKFESKHLKDFLKQVKGTKLGLQDDFKEHLHFYDNVYGFGKGGLHTEQKPKIFEADDEYEIIDWDVASYYPAIIINSGKFPAHLGKAFLNGYKR
;
A
#
# COMPACT_ATOMS: atom_id res chain seq x y z
N VAL A 1 -1.96 42.23 13.29
CA VAL A 1 -3.30 42.13 12.69
C VAL A 1 -3.21 41.94 11.17
N TYR A 2 -2.51 42.81 10.41
CA TYR A 2 -2.43 42.72 8.95
C TYR A 2 -1.83 41.41 8.46
N GLN A 3 -0.72 40.92 9.03
CA GLN A 3 -0.09 39.66 8.68
C GLN A 3 -1.01 38.46 8.98
N SER A 4 -1.77 38.50 10.06
CA SER A 4 -2.73 37.44 10.38
C SER A 4 -3.90 37.40 9.40
N LEU A 5 -4.34 38.56 8.90
CA LEU A 5 -5.37 38.61 7.86
C LEU A 5 -4.86 38.05 6.51
N LEU A 6 -3.64 38.42 6.12
CA LEU A 6 -3.01 37.87 4.91
C LEU A 6 -2.87 36.33 4.98
N TYR A 7 -2.46 35.82 6.14
CA TYR A 7 -2.38 34.39 6.38
C TYR A 7 -3.76 33.71 6.18
N CYS A 8 -4.81 34.28 6.82
CA CYS A 8 -6.17 33.75 6.67
C CYS A 8 -6.67 33.77 5.20
N PHE A 9 -6.38 34.84 4.45
CA PHE A 9 -6.75 34.89 3.04
C PHE A 9 -6.01 33.80 2.23
N ASN A 10 -4.71 33.64 2.44
CA ASN A 10 -3.94 32.59 1.76
C ASN A 10 -4.48 31.19 2.07
N ASP A 11 -4.87 30.91 3.32
CA ASP A 11 -5.47 29.64 3.71
C ASP A 11 -6.81 29.40 3.01
N VAL A 12 -7.65 30.42 2.89
CA VAL A 12 -8.92 30.33 2.17
C VAL A 12 -8.68 30.04 0.68
N ASP A 13 -7.78 30.79 0.05
CA ASP A 13 -7.45 30.61 -1.36
C ASP A 13 -6.87 29.21 -1.62
N ALA A 14 -5.93 28.77 -0.80
CA ALA A 14 -5.35 27.43 -0.91
C ALA A 14 -6.41 26.33 -0.72
N THR A 15 -7.32 26.50 0.22
CA THR A 15 -8.43 25.57 0.46
C THR A 15 -9.39 25.52 -0.74
N TYR A 16 -9.68 26.68 -1.32
CA TYR A 16 -10.53 26.77 -2.50
C TYR A 16 -9.89 26.12 -3.73
N GLU A 17 -8.60 26.35 -3.96
CA GLU A 17 -7.88 25.69 -5.06
C GLU A 17 -7.84 24.16 -4.86
N PHE A 18 -7.59 23.70 -3.63
CA PHE A 18 -7.64 22.27 -3.29
C PHE A 18 -9.04 21.68 -3.55
N TYR A 19 -10.11 22.40 -3.18
CA TYR A 19 -11.47 21.98 -3.46
C TYR A 19 -11.73 21.82 -4.97
N LYS A 20 -11.25 22.76 -5.81
CA LYS A 20 -11.35 22.60 -7.27
C LYS A 20 -10.66 21.34 -7.77
N VAL A 21 -9.47 21.03 -7.22
CA VAL A 21 -8.74 19.81 -7.57
C VAL A 21 -9.55 18.57 -7.18
N THR A 22 -10.18 18.54 -6.02
CA THR A 22 -11.01 17.40 -5.59
C THR A 22 -12.24 17.17 -6.45
N LEU A 23 -12.73 18.22 -7.12
CA LEU A 23 -13.80 18.14 -8.10
C LEU A 23 -13.31 17.79 -9.52
N GLY A 24 -12.00 17.66 -9.72
CA GLY A 24 -11.41 17.50 -11.05
C GLY A 24 -11.42 18.78 -11.90
N ASN A 25 -11.75 19.93 -11.31
CA ASN A 25 -11.80 21.24 -11.97
C ASN A 25 -10.42 21.91 -11.91
N THR A 26 -9.46 21.33 -12.59
CA THR A 26 -8.07 21.80 -12.66
C THR A 26 -7.48 21.47 -14.01
N ASP A 27 -6.49 22.25 -14.43
CA ASP A 27 -5.71 21.96 -15.65
C ASP A 27 -4.55 20.99 -15.41
N HIS A 28 -4.31 20.59 -14.16
CA HIS A 28 -3.25 19.65 -13.85
C HIS A 28 -3.54 18.27 -14.45
N PRO A 29 -2.64 17.70 -15.27
CA PRO A 29 -2.91 16.50 -16.07
C PRO A 29 -3.39 15.28 -15.24
N LEU A 30 -2.88 15.13 -14.01
CA LEU A 30 -3.21 13.99 -13.14
C LEU A 30 -4.59 14.11 -12.46
N TYR A 31 -5.13 15.33 -12.35
CA TYR A 31 -6.36 15.58 -11.57
C TYR A 31 -7.52 16.09 -12.41
N LYS A 32 -7.27 16.50 -13.64
CA LYS A 32 -8.31 17.00 -14.57
C LYS A 32 -9.36 15.92 -14.82
N GLY A 33 -10.61 16.25 -14.53
CA GLY A 33 -11.74 15.34 -14.70
C GLY A 33 -11.86 14.24 -13.63
N ASN A 34 -10.94 14.16 -12.67
CA ASN A 34 -10.96 13.18 -11.59
C ASN A 34 -11.74 13.71 -10.38
N ASN A 35 -13.07 13.60 -10.44
CA ASN A 35 -13.94 14.08 -9.37
C ASN A 35 -13.98 13.09 -8.19
N GLN A 36 -13.17 13.35 -7.18
CA GLN A 36 -13.04 12.49 -5.99
C GLN A 36 -14.31 12.51 -5.12
N ILE A 37 -15.05 13.61 -5.10
CA ILE A 37 -16.30 13.72 -4.35
C ILE A 37 -17.38 12.86 -5.03
N GLN A 38 -17.50 12.97 -6.34
CA GLN A 38 -18.45 12.16 -7.10
C GLN A 38 -18.13 10.66 -6.95
N LEU A 39 -16.87 10.27 -7.08
CA LEU A 39 -16.46 8.88 -6.88
C LEU A 39 -16.90 8.34 -5.52
N ARG A 40 -16.74 9.10 -4.45
CA ARG A 40 -17.14 8.66 -3.10
C ARG A 40 -18.66 8.58 -2.93
N ASN A 41 -19.40 9.49 -3.56
CA ASN A 41 -20.87 9.42 -3.59
C ASN A 41 -21.36 8.19 -4.37
N ASP A 42 -20.70 7.84 -5.47
CA ASP A 42 -21.04 6.66 -6.26
C ASP A 42 -20.74 5.37 -5.49
N ILE A 43 -19.60 5.32 -4.78
CA ILE A 43 -19.26 4.21 -3.87
C ILE A 43 -20.31 4.07 -2.75
N GLU A 44 -20.73 5.17 -2.14
CA GLU A 44 -21.77 5.13 -1.10
C GLU A 44 -23.10 4.61 -1.66
N LYS A 45 -23.48 5.08 -2.83
CA LYS A 45 -24.72 4.68 -3.51
C LYS A 45 -24.71 3.19 -3.90
N GLU A 46 -23.59 2.71 -4.43
CA GLU A 46 -23.47 1.34 -4.94
C GLU A 46 -23.22 0.33 -3.82
N PHE A 47 -22.33 0.66 -2.88
CA PHE A 47 -21.88 -0.27 -1.86
C PHE A 47 -22.46 0.00 -0.46
N GLY A 48 -23.15 1.12 -0.25
CA GLY A 48 -23.70 1.50 1.06
C GLY A 48 -22.61 1.86 2.07
N ILE A 49 -21.43 2.33 1.60
CA ILE A 49 -20.31 2.71 2.44
C ILE A 49 -20.21 4.24 2.46
N PRO A 50 -20.53 4.92 3.59
CA PRO A 50 -20.48 6.39 3.70
C PRO A 50 -19.05 6.87 3.76
N CYS A 51 -18.41 6.99 2.61
CA CYS A 51 -16.97 7.13 2.49
C CYS A 51 -16.48 8.55 2.14
N LEU A 52 -17.34 9.56 2.15
CA LEU A 52 -16.97 10.93 1.75
C LEU A 52 -15.69 11.45 2.47
N ASN A 53 -15.56 11.13 3.76
CA ASN A 53 -14.43 11.53 4.61
C ASN A 53 -13.39 10.41 4.80
N TYR A 54 -13.45 9.35 4.00
CA TYR A 54 -12.51 8.24 4.12
C TYR A 54 -11.30 8.43 3.20
N SER A 55 -10.13 8.01 3.67
CA SER A 55 -8.99 7.77 2.79
C SER A 55 -9.26 6.57 1.89
N ASP A 56 -8.57 6.47 0.77
CA ASP A 56 -8.71 5.33 -0.15
C ASP A 56 -8.42 3.99 0.54
N SER A 57 -7.41 3.96 1.43
CA SER A 57 -7.11 2.79 2.26
C SER A 57 -8.28 2.41 3.18
N LYS A 58 -8.99 3.39 3.72
CA LYS A 58 -10.16 3.14 4.58
C LYS A 58 -11.36 2.64 3.77
N ILE A 59 -11.56 3.16 2.57
CA ILE A 59 -12.59 2.66 1.65
C ILE A 59 -12.34 1.18 1.34
N GLY A 60 -11.10 0.83 0.95
CA GLY A 60 -10.73 -0.55 0.67
C GLY A 60 -10.91 -1.47 1.89
N ASP A 61 -10.57 -1.02 3.09
CA ASP A 61 -10.79 -1.77 4.34
C ASP A 61 -12.28 -2.07 4.58
N GLU A 62 -13.16 -1.07 4.40
CA GLU A 62 -14.60 -1.26 4.57
C GLU A 62 -15.22 -2.15 3.47
N MET A 63 -14.75 -2.05 2.24
CA MET A 63 -15.17 -2.95 1.15
C MET A 63 -14.77 -4.40 1.44
N ILE A 64 -13.53 -4.65 1.86
CA ILE A 64 -13.06 -5.99 2.21
C ILE A 64 -13.88 -6.55 3.38
N LYS A 65 -14.16 -5.75 4.41
CA LYS A 65 -15.01 -6.16 5.53
C LYS A 65 -16.41 -6.54 5.08
N LYS A 66 -17.02 -5.73 4.22
CA LYS A 66 -18.35 -6.00 3.65
C LYS A 66 -18.37 -7.34 2.94
N TYR A 67 -17.48 -7.55 1.98
CA TYR A 67 -17.42 -8.79 1.22
C TYR A 67 -17.07 -10.01 2.08
N TYR A 68 -16.17 -9.85 3.05
CA TYR A 68 -15.87 -10.89 4.01
C TYR A 68 -17.11 -11.30 4.84
N CYS A 69 -17.89 -10.32 5.31
CA CYS A 69 -19.11 -10.57 6.07
C CYS A 69 -20.18 -11.27 5.21
N GLU A 70 -20.34 -10.85 3.97
CA GLU A 70 -21.23 -11.50 3.01
C GLU A 70 -20.86 -12.98 2.78
N GLU A 71 -19.58 -13.26 2.54
CA GLU A 71 -19.05 -14.63 2.38
C GLU A 71 -19.21 -15.50 3.63
N LYS A 72 -19.19 -14.90 4.81
CA LYS A 72 -19.41 -15.57 6.10
C LYS A 72 -20.88 -15.68 6.51
N GLY A 73 -21.76 -14.90 5.90
CA GLY A 73 -23.15 -14.79 6.34
C GLY A 73 -23.29 -14.14 7.72
N ILE A 74 -22.41 -13.19 8.07
CA ILE A 74 -22.39 -12.49 9.37
C ILE A 74 -22.54 -10.98 9.18
N SER A 75 -22.99 -10.30 10.24
CA SER A 75 -23.04 -8.84 10.28
C SER A 75 -21.66 -8.24 10.58
N ILE A 76 -21.38 -7.03 10.09
CA ILE A 76 -20.16 -6.26 10.43
C ILE A 76 -20.02 -6.08 11.95
N LYS A 77 -21.12 -6.01 12.69
CA LYS A 77 -21.11 -5.89 14.16
C LYS A 77 -20.55 -7.12 14.88
N GLU A 78 -20.59 -8.27 14.22
CA GLU A 78 -20.07 -9.55 14.75
C GLU A 78 -18.57 -9.74 14.48
N LEU A 79 -17.96 -8.84 13.71
CA LEU A 79 -16.51 -8.87 13.51
C LEU A 79 -15.77 -8.68 14.83
N PRO A 80 -14.68 -9.44 15.09
CA PRO A 80 -13.86 -9.28 16.27
C PRO A 80 -13.32 -7.86 16.37
N LYS A 81 -13.57 -7.16 17.47
CA LYS A 81 -13.07 -5.81 17.72
C LYS A 81 -11.56 -5.77 18.04
N LYS A 82 -11.00 -6.90 18.46
CA LYS A 82 -9.56 -7.03 18.81
C LYS A 82 -8.83 -7.73 17.68
N GLY A 83 -7.72 -7.14 17.24
CA GLY A 83 -6.83 -7.76 16.28
C GLY A 83 -6.17 -9.01 16.85
N PHE A 84 -5.85 -9.96 15.99
CA PHE A 84 -5.04 -11.12 16.31
C PHE A 84 -3.59 -10.78 16.02
N PHE A 85 -2.75 -10.80 17.05
CA PHE A 85 -1.32 -10.54 16.92
C PHE A 85 -0.53 -11.84 17.07
N ARG A 86 0.39 -12.07 16.16
CA ARG A 86 1.36 -13.16 16.30
C ARG A 86 2.48 -12.71 17.24
N LYS A 87 2.88 -13.58 18.15
CA LYS A 87 4.02 -13.29 19.05
C LYS A 87 5.34 -13.18 18.29
N SER A 88 5.49 -13.96 17.24
CA SER A 88 6.65 -13.92 16.35
C SER A 88 6.33 -14.40 14.95
N ILE A 89 7.16 -13.99 14.00
CA ILE A 89 7.10 -14.40 12.59
C ILE A 89 8.44 -15.03 12.23
N ASP A 90 8.39 -16.25 11.71
CA ASP A 90 9.53 -16.96 11.16
C ASP A 90 9.64 -16.61 9.66
N LEU A 91 10.67 -15.87 9.28
CA LEU A 91 10.83 -15.39 7.91
C LEU A 91 11.03 -16.54 6.91
N ASN A 92 11.56 -17.68 7.34
CA ASN A 92 11.66 -18.86 6.48
C ASN A 92 10.29 -19.34 5.98
N LYS A 93 9.24 -19.17 6.78
CA LYS A 93 7.86 -19.54 6.42
C LYS A 93 7.19 -18.50 5.54
N CYS A 94 7.72 -17.28 5.49
CA CYS A 94 7.17 -16.19 4.68
C CYS A 94 7.74 -16.20 3.27
N ILE A 95 9.01 -16.59 3.11
CA ILE A 95 9.69 -16.60 1.81
C ILE A 95 9.23 -17.79 0.99
N ALA A 96 8.83 -17.54 -0.26
CA ALA A 96 8.39 -18.60 -1.16
C ALA A 96 9.56 -19.53 -1.52
N HIS A 97 9.27 -20.83 -1.64
CA HIS A 97 10.29 -21.86 -1.89
C HIS A 97 11.05 -21.68 -3.22
N TYR A 98 10.42 -21.02 -4.18
CA TYR A 98 11.01 -20.77 -5.50
C TYR A 98 11.97 -19.56 -5.50
N VAL A 99 12.04 -18.77 -4.42
CA VAL A 99 13.00 -17.66 -4.31
C VAL A 99 14.40 -18.25 -4.17
N LYS A 100 15.21 -18.07 -5.22
CA LYS A 100 16.58 -18.56 -5.34
C LYS A 100 17.44 -17.47 -5.97
N PHE A 101 18.71 -17.48 -5.63
CA PHE A 101 19.71 -16.60 -6.23
C PHE A 101 20.89 -17.44 -6.74
N GLU A 102 21.61 -16.94 -7.73
CA GLU A 102 22.77 -17.63 -8.31
C GLU A 102 24.07 -17.18 -7.64
N SER A 103 24.23 -15.88 -7.39
CA SER A 103 25.44 -15.35 -6.77
C SER A 103 25.58 -15.80 -5.31
N LYS A 104 26.81 -16.08 -4.90
CA LYS A 104 27.13 -16.46 -3.51
C LYS A 104 26.64 -15.43 -2.50
N HIS A 105 26.90 -14.15 -2.75
CA HIS A 105 26.53 -13.06 -1.87
C HIS A 105 25.02 -13.01 -1.60
N LEU A 106 24.19 -13.12 -2.65
CA LEU A 106 22.73 -13.13 -2.50
C LEU A 106 22.20 -14.43 -1.86
N LYS A 107 22.89 -15.56 -2.09
CA LYS A 107 22.57 -16.83 -1.38
C LYS A 107 22.80 -16.72 0.13
N ASP A 108 23.92 -16.12 0.52
CA ASP A 108 24.28 -15.92 1.92
C ASP A 108 23.29 -14.96 2.59
N PHE A 109 22.94 -13.86 1.90
CA PHE A 109 21.90 -12.93 2.36
C PHE A 109 20.52 -13.61 2.53
N LEU A 110 20.08 -14.39 1.55
CA LEU A 110 18.82 -15.15 1.65
C LEU A 110 18.83 -16.14 2.83
N LYS A 111 19.96 -16.79 3.08
CA LYS A 111 20.14 -17.71 4.22
C LYS A 111 20.02 -16.96 5.55
N GLN A 112 20.64 -15.79 5.66
CA GLN A 112 20.53 -14.93 6.84
C GLN A 112 19.08 -14.54 7.09
N VAL A 113 18.39 -14.01 6.06
CA VAL A 113 16.97 -13.63 6.16
C VAL A 113 16.10 -14.82 6.56
N LYS A 114 16.30 -16.00 5.98
CA LYS A 114 15.56 -17.22 6.34
C LYS A 114 15.85 -17.69 7.77
N GLY A 115 17.01 -17.38 8.33
CA GLY A 115 17.34 -17.68 9.72
C GLY A 115 16.70 -16.75 10.75
N THR A 116 16.06 -15.67 10.30
CA THR A 116 15.56 -14.61 11.18
C THR A 116 14.12 -14.90 11.67
N LYS A 117 13.90 -14.68 12.97
CA LYS A 117 12.57 -14.64 13.59
C LYS A 117 12.33 -13.26 14.16
N LEU A 118 11.19 -12.67 13.82
CA LEU A 118 10.78 -11.34 14.26
C LEU A 118 9.74 -11.43 15.36
N GLY A 119 9.97 -10.76 16.47
CA GLY A 119 8.96 -10.52 17.49
C GLY A 119 7.99 -9.40 17.08
N LEU A 120 6.97 -9.16 17.91
CA LEU A 120 5.94 -8.16 17.62
C LEU A 120 6.50 -6.74 17.50
N GLN A 121 7.49 -6.42 18.35
CA GLN A 121 8.12 -5.08 18.44
C GLN A 121 9.41 -4.97 17.62
N ASP A 122 9.89 -6.08 17.04
CA ASP A 122 11.15 -6.07 16.33
C ASP A 122 11.04 -5.23 15.04
N ASP A 123 11.99 -4.35 14.84
CA ASP A 123 12.21 -3.71 13.56
C ASP A 123 13.22 -4.55 12.77
N PHE A 124 12.83 -4.89 11.55
CA PHE A 124 13.69 -5.65 10.65
C PHE A 124 14.08 -4.78 9.49
N LYS A 125 15.35 -4.44 9.42
CA LYS A 125 15.92 -3.71 8.29
C LYS A 125 17.34 -4.21 8.06
N GLU A 126 17.55 -4.81 6.90
CA GLU A 126 18.86 -5.27 6.43
C GLU A 126 19.27 -4.48 5.21
N HIS A 127 20.55 -4.19 5.08
CA HIS A 127 21.10 -3.52 3.91
C HIS A 127 21.90 -4.49 3.07
N LEU A 128 21.61 -4.51 1.80
CA LEU A 128 22.31 -5.31 0.80
C LEU A 128 23.03 -4.39 -0.18
N HIS A 129 24.35 -4.54 -0.24
CA HIS A 129 25.16 -3.89 -1.28
C HIS A 129 25.24 -4.84 -2.48
N PHE A 130 24.74 -4.39 -3.63
CA PHE A 130 24.77 -5.18 -4.85
C PHE A 130 25.12 -4.28 -6.03
N TYR A 131 26.25 -4.54 -6.68
CA TYR A 131 26.94 -3.62 -7.57
C TYR A 131 27.14 -2.24 -6.88
N ASP A 132 26.88 -1.15 -7.57
CA ASP A 132 27.02 0.21 -7.05
C ASP A 132 25.78 0.69 -6.26
N ASN A 133 24.84 -0.20 -5.98
CA ASN A 133 23.58 0.13 -5.35
C ASN A 133 23.49 -0.42 -3.93
N VAL A 134 22.80 0.33 -3.07
CA VAL A 134 22.37 -0.12 -1.75
C VAL A 134 20.88 -0.39 -1.76
N TYR A 135 20.49 -1.54 -1.26
CA TYR A 135 19.09 -1.95 -1.13
C TYR A 135 18.76 -2.13 0.34
N GLY A 136 17.72 -1.42 0.81
CA GLY A 136 17.11 -1.64 2.11
C GLY A 136 16.05 -2.74 2.01
N PHE A 137 16.19 -3.81 2.79
CA PHE A 137 15.25 -4.90 2.89
C PHE A 137 14.61 -4.89 4.28
N GLY A 138 13.30 -4.71 4.35
CA GLY A 138 12.61 -4.59 5.62
C GLY A 138 11.15 -5.04 5.57
N LYS A 139 10.39 -4.74 6.62
CA LYS A 139 8.95 -5.06 6.72
C LYS A 139 8.11 -4.44 5.60
N GLY A 140 8.54 -3.29 5.09
CA GLY A 140 7.84 -2.57 4.00
C GLY A 140 8.18 -3.08 2.60
N GLY A 141 9.17 -3.95 2.46
CA GLY A 141 9.62 -4.47 1.17
C GLY A 141 11.10 -4.25 0.90
N LEU A 142 11.47 -4.31 -0.37
CA LEU A 142 12.80 -4.06 -0.89
C LEU A 142 12.82 -2.70 -1.60
N HIS A 143 13.70 -1.82 -1.19
CA HIS A 143 13.83 -0.47 -1.74
C HIS A 143 15.28 -0.15 -2.06
N THR A 144 15.53 0.65 -3.08
CA THR A 144 16.85 1.25 -3.29
C THR A 144 17.07 2.39 -2.29
N GLU A 145 18.27 2.45 -1.70
CA GLU A 145 18.66 3.48 -0.73
C GLU A 145 19.86 4.27 -1.25
N GLN A 146 19.75 4.80 -2.44
CA GLN A 146 20.79 5.61 -3.04
C GLN A 146 20.71 7.06 -2.57
N LYS A 147 21.84 7.76 -2.66
CA LYS A 147 21.87 9.20 -2.48
C LYS A 147 20.97 9.86 -3.56
N PRO A 148 20.28 10.95 -3.23
CA PRO A 148 19.51 11.69 -4.22
C PRO A 148 20.37 12.04 -5.42
N LYS A 149 19.88 11.76 -6.62
CA LYS A 149 20.55 12.02 -7.88
C LYS A 149 19.52 12.38 -8.92
N ILE A 150 19.86 13.31 -9.80
CA ILE A 150 19.04 13.65 -10.97
C ILE A 150 19.53 12.78 -12.12
N PHE A 151 18.59 12.12 -12.80
CA PHE A 151 18.83 11.41 -14.05
C PHE A 151 18.05 12.13 -15.14
N GLU A 152 18.70 12.40 -16.24
CA GLU A 152 18.09 13.02 -17.40
C GLU A 152 18.23 12.07 -18.59
N ALA A 153 17.16 11.92 -19.34
CA ALA A 153 17.19 11.16 -20.58
C ALA A 153 17.92 11.97 -21.66
N ASP A 154 18.63 11.28 -22.55
CA ASP A 154 19.34 11.84 -23.68
C ASP A 154 19.13 10.99 -24.94
N ASP A 155 19.93 11.21 -26.00
CA ASP A 155 19.82 10.46 -27.25
C ASP A 155 20.24 8.98 -27.14
N GLU A 156 20.96 8.60 -26.07
CA GLU A 156 21.45 7.24 -25.85
C GLU A 156 20.68 6.49 -24.75
N TYR A 157 20.04 7.22 -23.82
CA TYR A 157 19.36 6.67 -22.64
C TYR A 157 17.96 7.21 -22.49
N GLU A 158 17.03 6.32 -22.20
CA GLU A 158 15.66 6.65 -21.80
C GLU A 158 15.41 6.29 -20.34
N ILE A 159 14.50 7.04 -19.69
CA ILE A 159 14.04 6.74 -18.34
C ILE A 159 12.66 6.10 -18.46
N ILE A 160 12.54 4.87 -17.98
CA ILE A 160 11.28 4.12 -17.98
C ILE A 160 10.86 3.86 -16.55
N ASP A 161 9.63 4.23 -16.20
CA ASP A 161 9.00 3.88 -14.93
C ASP A 161 8.06 2.69 -15.14
N TRP A 162 8.29 1.63 -14.37
CA TRP A 162 7.49 0.41 -14.42
C TRP A 162 6.79 0.20 -13.08
N ASP A 163 5.47 0.18 -13.10
CA ASP A 163 4.66 -0.17 -11.96
C ASP A 163 3.82 -1.43 -12.23
N VAL A 164 3.59 -2.21 -11.18
CA VAL A 164 2.76 -3.41 -11.24
C VAL A 164 1.39 -3.08 -10.67
N ALA A 165 0.39 -2.99 -11.53
CA ALA A 165 -0.98 -2.72 -11.13
C ALA A 165 -1.45 -3.72 -10.05
N SER A 166 -1.99 -3.20 -8.95
CA SER A 166 -2.52 -3.99 -7.84
C SER A 166 -1.54 -5.05 -7.30
N TYR A 167 -0.27 -4.71 -7.16
CA TYR A 167 0.80 -5.66 -6.82
C TYR A 167 0.52 -6.49 -5.56
N TYR A 168 0.20 -5.85 -4.45
CA TYR A 168 -0.11 -6.58 -3.19
C TYR A 168 -1.38 -7.43 -3.29
N PRO A 169 -2.49 -6.93 -3.84
CA PRO A 169 -3.66 -7.77 -4.13
C PRO A 169 -3.32 -8.99 -4.98
N ALA A 170 -2.58 -8.80 -6.06
CA ALA A 170 -2.16 -9.88 -6.95
C ALA A 170 -1.30 -10.94 -6.22
N ILE A 171 -0.39 -10.53 -5.33
CA ILE A 171 0.39 -11.46 -4.52
C ILE A 171 -0.52 -12.30 -3.61
N ILE A 172 -1.46 -11.69 -2.90
CA ILE A 172 -2.38 -12.41 -2.00
C ILE A 172 -3.22 -13.41 -2.79
N ILE A 173 -3.81 -12.98 -3.88
CA ILE A 173 -4.70 -13.81 -4.72
C ILE A 173 -3.94 -14.98 -5.34
N ASN A 174 -2.79 -14.72 -5.96
CA ASN A 174 -2.04 -15.73 -6.73
C ASN A 174 -1.25 -16.68 -5.83
N SER A 175 -0.73 -16.21 -4.69
CA SER A 175 -0.02 -17.07 -3.76
C SER A 175 -0.95 -17.85 -2.83
N GLY A 176 -2.22 -17.43 -2.71
CA GLY A 176 -3.16 -17.97 -1.73
C GLY A 176 -2.72 -17.74 -0.28
N LYS A 177 -1.78 -16.82 -0.04
CA LYS A 177 -1.28 -16.49 1.30
C LYS A 177 -2.12 -15.36 1.89
N PHE A 178 -2.97 -15.70 2.83
CA PHE A 178 -3.83 -14.76 3.56
C PHE A 178 -3.85 -15.10 5.05
N PRO A 179 -4.36 -14.21 5.92
CA PRO A 179 -4.45 -14.49 7.36
C PRO A 179 -5.29 -15.74 7.63
N ALA A 180 -4.64 -16.81 8.11
CA ALA A 180 -5.25 -18.13 8.26
C ALA A 180 -6.52 -18.12 9.14
N HIS A 181 -6.59 -17.24 10.15
CA HIS A 181 -7.75 -17.11 11.04
C HIS A 181 -8.99 -16.54 10.36
N LEU A 182 -8.84 -15.85 9.23
CA LEU A 182 -9.96 -15.34 8.43
C LEU A 182 -10.51 -16.40 7.46
N GLY A 183 -9.70 -17.39 7.12
CA GLY A 183 -10.10 -18.48 6.24
C GLY A 183 -10.33 -18.06 4.79
N LYS A 184 -10.91 -18.97 4.00
CA LYS A 184 -11.17 -18.76 2.57
C LYS A 184 -12.17 -17.62 2.27
N ALA A 185 -13.04 -17.30 3.21
CA ALA A 185 -14.00 -16.19 3.05
C ALA A 185 -13.26 -14.85 2.84
N PHE A 186 -12.12 -14.63 3.52
CA PHE A 186 -11.28 -13.47 3.27
C PHE A 186 -10.77 -13.44 1.84
N LEU A 187 -10.21 -14.55 1.34
CA LEU A 187 -9.68 -14.62 -0.01
C LEU A 187 -10.78 -14.43 -1.07
N ASN A 188 -11.96 -15.01 -0.85
CA ASN A 188 -13.10 -14.85 -1.75
C ASN A 188 -13.58 -13.39 -1.79
N GLY A 189 -13.77 -12.76 -0.63
CA GLY A 189 -14.15 -11.36 -0.55
C GLY A 189 -13.08 -10.42 -1.14
N TYR A 190 -11.81 -10.79 -1.01
CA TYR A 190 -10.68 -10.01 -1.55
C TYR A 190 -10.56 -10.08 -3.09
N LYS A 191 -11.14 -11.10 -3.72
CA LYS A 191 -11.17 -11.27 -5.19
C LYS A 191 -12.29 -10.51 -5.89
N ARG A 192 -13.25 -10.02 -5.14
CA ARG A 192 -14.42 -9.25 -5.64
C ARG A 192 -14.04 -7.79 -5.86
#